data_3d3c07a21a2a072aa79876e47003ff42
#
_entry.id   3d3c07a21a2a072aa79876e47003ff42
#
_cell.length_a   1.000
_cell.length_b   1.000
_cell.length_c   1.000
_cell.angle_alpha   90.00
_cell.angle_beta   90.00
_cell.angle_gamma   90.00
#
_symmetry.space_group_name_H-M   'P 1'
#
loop_
_entity.id
_entity.type
_entity.pdbx_description
1 polymer ?
#
loop_
_entity_poly.entity_id
_entity_poly.type
_entity_poly.pdbx_seq_one_letter_code
_entity_poly.pdbx_strand_id
1 'polypeptide(L)'
;MHIAQETRAYFFVLWCSKRVECKEEERMKMKKLLSLAMATAMVAGLACVPASAEGENKLTVWCWDPAFNIYAMEQAAEIYKADHPDFELEVVETPWADVQTKLTTAATSGDLSTLPDIFLMQDNAFQKNQISFPDVFADLTDSGIDFSQFGAAKVAYSVIDGKNYGVPFDNGAVVAAYRTDILEEAGFTLDDFTDITWSEYLEKGSVVLEKTGKPLLSMQAGESDLIMMMLQSAGASCFDEEGKPAMTGNPVLVEVMNTYAELVKAGVLVEVNSWDEYIGTMANDVVAGTINGCWILASIQSVPDQSGKWGITNMPALDNVEGATNYSNNGGSSWAVTTNCANPDLAFDFLKNTFAGSVELYETILPSSGALATYLPAGESEVYAEPQEFFGGDAIFAKITEYAGKVPSNNTGVYYYEARDAVAVAITNVVAGSDIETELQTAQDTIAFAMGM
;
A
#
# COMPACT_ATOMS: atom_id res chain seq x y z
N MET A 1 14.24 53.75 47.92
CA MET A 1 15.09 52.70 47.36
C MET A 1 14.39 51.89 46.25
N HIS A 2 13.12 52.17 45.91
CA HIS A 2 12.37 51.49 44.85
C HIS A 2 12.50 52.10 43.41
N ILE A 3 12.77 53.40 43.32
CA ILE A 3 12.81 54.13 42.03
C ILE A 3 14.08 53.84 41.22
N ALA A 4 15.18 53.40 41.84
CA ALA A 4 16.46 53.13 41.17
C ALA A 4 16.53 51.74 40.52
N GLN A 5 15.62 50.81 40.85
CA GLN A 5 15.59 49.47 40.24
C GLN A 5 14.76 49.44 38.97
N GLU A 6 13.68 50.19 38.85
CA GLU A 6 12.86 50.26 37.64
C GLU A 6 13.58 50.95 36.48
N THR A 7 14.39 51.96 36.75
CA THR A 7 15.14 52.68 35.69
C THR A 7 16.24 51.82 35.08
N ARG A 8 16.84 50.88 35.83
CA ARG A 8 17.85 49.94 35.30
C ARG A 8 17.24 48.85 34.43
N ALA A 9 16.05 48.37 34.74
CA ALA A 9 15.33 47.37 33.94
C ALA A 9 14.91 47.95 32.58
N TYR A 10 14.44 49.22 32.56
CA TYR A 10 14.03 49.89 31.31
C TYR A 10 15.23 50.13 30.35
N PHE A 11 16.40 50.50 30.89
CA PHE A 11 17.59 50.67 30.07
C PHE A 11 18.16 49.35 29.52
N PHE A 12 18.00 48.26 30.27
CA PHE A 12 18.46 46.91 29.81
C PHE A 12 17.57 46.37 28.70
N VAL A 13 16.26 46.55 28.77
CA VAL A 13 15.32 46.13 27.69
C VAL A 13 15.53 46.94 26.42
N LEU A 14 15.75 48.28 26.53
CA LEU A 14 16.04 49.13 25.37
C LEU A 14 17.41 48.82 24.73
N TRP A 15 18.41 48.43 25.55
CA TRP A 15 19.73 48.03 25.02
C TRP A 15 19.69 46.68 24.34
N CYS A 16 18.93 45.71 24.85
CA CYS A 16 18.71 44.40 24.18
C CYS A 16 17.92 44.55 22.88
N SER A 17 16.87 45.37 22.84
CA SER A 17 16.05 45.61 21.67
C SER A 17 16.88 46.23 20.51
N LYS A 18 17.68 47.26 20.78
CA LYS A 18 18.58 47.87 19.78
C LYS A 18 19.68 46.91 19.27
N ARG A 19 20.10 45.95 20.08
CA ARG A 19 21.12 44.98 19.70
C ARG A 19 20.56 43.88 18.80
N VAL A 20 19.27 43.55 18.93
CA VAL A 20 18.54 42.62 18.07
C VAL A 20 18.26 43.27 16.71
N GLU A 21 17.78 44.53 16.69
CA GLU A 21 17.56 45.27 15.43
C GLU A 21 18.85 45.45 14.62
N CYS A 22 19.98 45.77 15.27
CA CYS A 22 21.25 45.90 14.60
C CYS A 22 21.75 44.57 13.97
N LYS A 23 21.50 43.43 14.64
CA LYS A 23 21.88 42.12 14.09
C LYS A 23 20.96 41.66 12.92
N GLU A 24 19.70 42.07 12.94
CA GLU A 24 18.79 41.78 11.81
C GLU A 24 19.11 42.64 10.57
N GLU A 25 19.47 43.91 10.76
CA GLU A 25 19.92 44.77 9.64
C GLU A 25 21.21 44.28 9.03
N GLU A 26 22.19 43.83 9.80
CA GLU A 26 23.44 43.25 9.28
C GLU A 26 23.18 41.92 8.57
N ARG A 27 22.26 41.10 9.07
CA ARG A 27 21.85 39.84 8.44
C ARG A 27 21.11 40.06 7.12
N MET A 28 20.29 41.11 7.02
CA MET A 28 19.63 41.50 5.77
C MET A 28 20.62 42.10 4.76
N LYS A 29 21.60 42.87 5.19
CA LYS A 29 22.65 43.40 4.31
C LYS A 29 23.54 42.26 3.77
N MET A 30 23.87 41.27 4.60
CA MET A 30 24.65 40.09 4.18
C MET A 30 23.85 39.19 3.20
N LYS A 31 22.53 39.00 3.41
CA LYS A 31 21.67 38.27 2.47
C LYS A 31 21.52 38.99 1.12
N LYS A 32 21.46 40.34 1.09
CA LYS A 32 21.44 41.11 -0.15
C LYS A 32 22.79 41.13 -0.87
N LEU A 33 23.91 41.09 -0.15
CA LEU A 33 25.25 40.97 -0.74
C LEU A 33 25.52 39.56 -1.30
N LEU A 34 25.02 38.50 -0.63
CA LEU A 34 25.09 37.11 -1.16
C LEU A 34 24.21 36.92 -2.40
N SER A 35 23.02 37.54 -2.43
CA SER A 35 22.14 37.44 -3.61
C SER A 35 22.68 38.23 -4.81
N LEU A 36 23.40 39.35 -4.57
CA LEU A 36 24.04 40.13 -5.64
C LEU A 36 25.34 39.45 -6.16
N ALA A 37 26.06 38.73 -5.28
CA ALA A 37 27.23 37.95 -5.69
C ALA A 37 26.89 36.71 -6.51
N MET A 38 25.72 36.06 -6.21
CA MET A 38 25.20 34.96 -7.05
C MET A 38 24.68 35.43 -8.40
N ALA A 39 24.13 36.64 -8.49
CA ALA A 39 23.66 37.19 -9.77
C ALA A 39 24.80 37.60 -10.72
N THR A 40 25.99 37.93 -10.18
CA THR A 40 27.15 38.35 -11.01
C THR A 40 28.02 37.16 -11.43
N ALA A 41 27.92 36.00 -10.83
CA ALA A 41 28.61 34.77 -11.24
C ALA A 41 27.93 34.04 -12.42
N MET A 42 26.72 34.44 -12.81
CA MET A 42 25.98 33.80 -13.93
C MET A 42 26.21 34.45 -15.31
N VAL A 43 27.10 35.43 -15.46
CA VAL A 43 27.30 36.13 -16.75
C VAL A 43 28.68 35.93 -17.37
N ALA A 44 29.57 35.15 -16.75
CA ALA A 44 30.92 34.93 -17.30
C ALA A 44 31.25 33.45 -17.46
N GLY A 45 30.55 32.78 -18.36
CA GLY A 45 30.81 31.36 -18.66
C GLY A 45 29.93 30.78 -19.76
N LEU A 46 29.67 31.54 -20.84
CA LEU A 46 29.20 30.93 -22.09
C LEU A 46 30.39 30.28 -22.81
N ALA A 47 30.99 29.25 -22.22
CA ALA A 47 31.61 28.20 -22.97
C ALA A 47 30.48 27.26 -23.43
N CYS A 48 30.36 27.00 -24.74
CA CYS A 48 29.52 25.97 -25.30
C CYS A 48 29.90 24.62 -24.67
N VAL A 49 29.26 24.29 -23.59
CA VAL A 49 29.07 22.93 -23.20
C VAL A 49 27.98 22.43 -24.17
N PRO A 50 28.17 21.31 -24.93
CA PRO A 50 27.07 20.71 -25.63
C PRO A 50 25.98 20.51 -24.59
N ALA A 51 24.76 20.91 -24.89
CA ALA A 51 23.60 20.57 -24.09
C ALA A 51 23.64 19.05 -24.02
N SER A 52 24.16 18.50 -22.93
CA SER A 52 23.89 17.15 -22.53
C SER A 52 22.36 17.10 -22.39
N ALA A 53 21.73 16.21 -23.08
CA ALA A 53 20.28 16.01 -22.99
C ALA A 53 19.95 15.78 -21.51
N GLU A 54 19.54 16.83 -20.81
CA GLU A 54 18.95 16.72 -19.49
C GLU A 54 17.69 15.88 -19.69
N GLY A 55 17.75 14.59 -19.31
CA GLY A 55 16.61 13.68 -19.33
C GLY A 55 16.79 12.35 -20.04
N GLU A 56 17.86 12.12 -20.84
CA GLU A 56 17.98 10.84 -21.57
C GLU A 56 18.13 9.61 -20.67
N ASN A 57 18.68 9.75 -19.46
CA ASN A 57 18.94 8.65 -18.52
C ASN A 57 18.21 8.79 -17.18
N LYS A 58 17.18 9.64 -17.11
CA LYS A 58 16.40 9.87 -15.88
C LYS A 58 14.96 9.41 -16.05
N LEU A 59 14.45 8.73 -15.01
CA LEU A 59 13.03 8.37 -14.86
C LEU A 59 12.46 8.93 -13.57
N THR A 60 11.17 9.30 -13.60
CA THR A 60 10.37 9.69 -12.44
C THR A 60 9.35 8.62 -12.14
N VAL A 61 9.17 8.28 -10.86
CA VAL A 61 8.25 7.20 -10.44
C VAL A 61 7.35 7.67 -9.32
N TRP A 62 6.04 7.35 -9.39
CA TRP A 62 5.11 7.49 -8.30
C TRP A 62 4.78 6.15 -7.67
N CYS A 63 4.97 6.06 -6.37
CA CYS A 63 4.52 4.97 -5.49
C CYS A 63 4.38 5.53 -4.07
N TRP A 64 3.95 4.72 -3.08
CA TRP A 64 3.39 5.30 -1.85
C TRP A 64 3.93 4.79 -0.52
N ASP A 65 4.50 3.59 -0.45
CA ASP A 65 4.93 3.01 0.82
C ASP A 65 6.46 2.95 0.94
N PRO A 66 7.06 3.77 1.86
CA PRO A 66 8.50 3.82 2.03
C PRO A 66 9.15 2.47 2.39
N ALA A 67 8.47 1.64 3.18
CA ALA A 67 9.00 0.36 3.63
C ALA A 67 8.80 -0.76 2.60
N PHE A 68 7.90 -0.58 1.64
CA PHE A 68 7.51 -1.60 0.68
C PHE A 68 7.89 -1.25 -0.76
N ASN A 69 7.06 -0.49 -1.48
CA ASN A 69 7.24 -0.29 -2.92
C ASN A 69 8.25 0.80 -3.27
N ILE A 70 8.43 1.82 -2.44
CA ILE A 70 9.52 2.82 -2.62
C ILE A 70 10.87 2.12 -2.41
N TYR A 71 11.02 1.37 -1.31
CA TYR A 71 12.23 0.59 -1.06
C TYR A 71 12.55 -0.37 -2.22
N ALA A 72 11.54 -1.12 -2.72
CA ALA A 72 11.74 -2.03 -3.84
C ALA A 72 12.21 -1.31 -5.12
N MET A 73 11.63 -0.14 -5.40
CA MET A 73 11.99 0.68 -6.56
C MET A 73 13.41 1.25 -6.44
N GLU A 74 13.81 1.68 -5.24
CA GLU A 74 15.17 2.14 -4.97
C GLU A 74 16.20 1.02 -5.12
N GLN A 75 15.91 -0.20 -4.62
CA GLN A 75 16.78 -1.36 -4.83
C GLN A 75 16.88 -1.75 -6.31
N ALA A 76 15.78 -1.68 -7.05
CA ALA A 76 15.78 -1.89 -8.49
C ALA A 76 16.71 -0.89 -9.21
N ALA A 77 16.68 0.37 -8.81
CA ALA A 77 17.56 1.40 -9.37
C ALA A 77 19.04 1.12 -9.06
N GLU A 78 19.38 0.69 -7.85
CA GLU A 78 20.76 0.37 -7.49
C GLU A 78 21.31 -0.84 -8.28
N ILE A 79 20.48 -1.87 -8.47
CA ILE A 79 20.84 -3.04 -9.29
C ILE A 79 21.04 -2.60 -10.76
N TYR A 80 20.12 -1.82 -11.31
CA TYR A 80 20.19 -1.36 -12.68
C TYR A 80 21.42 -0.47 -12.95
N LYS A 81 21.80 0.39 -12.00
CA LYS A 81 22.98 1.26 -12.08
C LYS A 81 24.29 0.50 -12.18
N ALA A 82 24.37 -0.75 -11.76
CA ALA A 82 25.59 -1.55 -11.89
C ALA A 82 26.05 -1.65 -13.35
N ASP A 83 25.11 -1.78 -14.29
CA ASP A 83 25.37 -1.83 -15.74
C ASP A 83 25.11 -0.47 -16.44
N HIS A 84 24.36 0.43 -15.80
CA HIS A 84 23.96 1.75 -16.32
C HIS A 84 24.37 2.88 -15.36
N PRO A 85 25.66 3.19 -15.18
CA PRO A 85 26.15 4.08 -14.13
C PRO A 85 25.63 5.53 -14.20
N ASP A 86 25.17 5.95 -15.37
CA ASP A 86 24.61 7.29 -15.60
C ASP A 86 23.07 7.33 -15.41
N PHE A 87 22.44 6.20 -15.00
CA PHE A 87 21.01 6.14 -14.75
C PHE A 87 20.62 6.90 -13.49
N GLU A 88 19.59 7.72 -13.59
CA GLU A 88 18.99 8.45 -12.48
C GLU A 88 17.53 8.08 -12.31
N LEU A 89 17.12 7.82 -11.07
CA LEU A 89 15.74 7.60 -10.69
C LEU A 89 15.31 8.64 -9.65
N GLU A 90 14.16 9.26 -9.88
CA GLU A 90 13.49 10.13 -8.92
C GLU A 90 12.19 9.45 -8.47
N VAL A 91 12.16 8.94 -7.24
CA VAL A 91 10.94 8.38 -6.65
C VAL A 91 10.21 9.49 -5.89
N VAL A 92 8.95 9.70 -6.24
CA VAL A 92 8.08 10.69 -5.59
C VAL A 92 7.02 9.93 -4.82
N GLU A 93 7.11 9.97 -3.49
CA GLU A 93 6.09 9.42 -2.61
C GLU A 93 4.75 10.09 -2.92
N THR A 94 3.81 9.30 -3.39
CA THR A 94 2.48 9.75 -3.79
C THR A 94 1.46 8.75 -3.26
N PRO A 95 0.69 9.10 -2.22
CA PRO A 95 -0.35 8.22 -1.67
C PRO A 95 -1.30 7.70 -2.73
N TRP A 96 -1.79 6.46 -2.58
CA TRP A 96 -2.62 5.82 -3.59
C TRP A 96 -3.84 6.66 -4.03
N ALA A 97 -4.54 7.29 -3.09
CA ALA A 97 -5.66 8.17 -3.39
C ALA A 97 -5.25 9.39 -4.26
N ASP A 98 -4.03 9.92 -4.04
CA ASP A 98 -3.48 11.02 -4.83
C ASP A 98 -3.07 10.55 -6.22
N VAL A 99 -2.52 9.34 -6.38
CA VAL A 99 -2.23 8.74 -7.69
C VAL A 99 -3.52 8.70 -8.52
N GLN A 100 -4.61 8.16 -7.99
CA GLN A 100 -5.90 8.08 -8.68
C GLN A 100 -6.45 9.48 -9.05
N THR A 101 -6.39 10.43 -8.12
CA THR A 101 -6.89 11.80 -8.33
C THR A 101 -6.08 12.53 -9.39
N LYS A 102 -4.74 12.46 -9.32
CA LYS A 102 -3.85 13.12 -10.28
C LYS A 102 -3.99 12.50 -11.68
N LEU A 103 -4.07 11.16 -11.77
CA LEU A 103 -4.27 10.44 -13.02
C LEU A 103 -5.59 10.85 -13.67
N THR A 104 -6.69 10.82 -12.92
CA THR A 104 -8.02 11.25 -13.41
C THR A 104 -8.02 12.71 -13.85
N THR A 105 -7.36 13.59 -13.10
CA THR A 105 -7.27 15.02 -13.40
C THR A 105 -6.47 15.26 -14.68
N ALA A 106 -5.31 14.64 -14.83
CA ALA A 106 -4.48 14.77 -16.02
C ALA A 106 -5.20 14.23 -17.26
N ALA A 107 -5.80 13.03 -17.17
CA ALA A 107 -6.55 12.43 -18.27
C ALA A 107 -7.77 13.26 -18.69
N THR A 108 -8.55 13.77 -17.72
CA THR A 108 -9.75 14.57 -18.01
C THR A 108 -9.40 15.94 -18.59
N SER A 109 -8.31 16.56 -18.16
CA SER A 109 -7.84 17.84 -18.72
C SER A 109 -7.15 17.70 -20.08
N GLY A 110 -6.69 16.49 -20.41
CA GLY A 110 -5.85 16.22 -21.58
C GLY A 110 -4.41 16.73 -21.44
N ASP A 111 -4.00 17.15 -20.25
CA ASP A 111 -2.63 17.56 -19.93
C ASP A 111 -1.93 16.47 -19.10
N LEU A 112 -1.20 15.60 -19.79
CA LEU A 112 -0.45 14.51 -19.18
C LEU A 112 0.93 14.92 -18.64
N SER A 113 1.35 16.19 -18.87
CA SER A 113 2.71 16.67 -18.52
C SER A 113 3.01 16.64 -17.01
N THR A 114 1.98 16.50 -16.18
CA THR A 114 2.10 16.38 -14.72
C THR A 114 2.27 14.95 -14.23
N LEU A 115 2.15 13.95 -15.11
CA LEU A 115 2.32 12.55 -14.76
C LEU A 115 3.79 12.15 -14.77
N PRO A 116 4.20 11.15 -13.96
CA PRO A 116 5.55 10.60 -13.97
C PRO A 116 5.80 9.73 -15.20
N ASP A 117 7.02 9.24 -15.38
CA ASP A 117 7.33 8.25 -16.40
C ASP A 117 6.74 6.88 -16.06
N ILE A 118 6.85 6.47 -14.79
CA ILE A 118 6.34 5.20 -14.26
C ILE A 118 5.46 5.48 -13.04
N PHE A 119 4.41 4.72 -12.85
CA PHE A 119 3.63 4.74 -11.62
C PHE A 119 3.17 3.35 -11.22
N LEU A 120 3.01 3.14 -9.91
CA LEU A 120 2.44 1.93 -9.39
C LEU A 120 0.91 2.00 -9.47
N MET A 121 0.27 0.93 -9.95
CA MET A 121 -1.18 0.81 -10.02
C MET A 121 -1.61 -0.46 -9.30
N GLN A 122 -2.58 -0.35 -8.40
CA GLN A 122 -3.19 -1.53 -7.80
C GLN A 122 -3.95 -2.35 -8.84
N ASP A 123 -3.81 -3.67 -8.78
CA ASP A 123 -4.32 -4.58 -9.79
C ASP A 123 -5.83 -4.42 -10.05
N ASN A 124 -6.62 -4.37 -8.98
CA ASN A 124 -8.08 -4.24 -9.08
C ASN A 124 -8.55 -2.88 -9.66
N ALA A 125 -7.67 -1.88 -9.72
CA ALA A 125 -7.95 -0.59 -10.34
C ALA A 125 -7.48 -0.53 -11.81
N PHE A 126 -6.62 -1.46 -12.23
CA PHE A 126 -5.88 -1.34 -13.48
C PHE A 126 -6.79 -1.28 -14.70
N GLN A 127 -7.66 -2.27 -14.86
CA GLN A 127 -8.56 -2.37 -16.03
C GLN A 127 -9.46 -1.15 -16.18
N LYS A 128 -10.11 -0.71 -15.09
CA LYS A 128 -10.98 0.46 -15.14
C LYS A 128 -10.24 1.72 -15.56
N ASN A 129 -9.07 1.97 -14.96
CA ASN A 129 -8.30 3.16 -15.27
C ASN A 129 -7.81 3.13 -16.72
N GLN A 130 -7.32 1.99 -17.19
CA GLN A 130 -6.86 1.87 -18.58
C GLN A 130 -8.01 2.01 -19.58
N ILE A 131 -9.17 1.40 -19.33
CA ILE A 131 -10.36 1.51 -20.20
C ILE A 131 -10.89 2.95 -20.20
N SER A 132 -10.90 3.62 -19.05
CA SER A 132 -11.40 5.01 -18.93
C SER A 132 -10.44 6.04 -19.51
N PHE A 133 -9.14 5.77 -19.43
CA PHE A 133 -8.07 6.70 -19.80
C PHE A 133 -6.99 6.02 -20.66
N PRO A 134 -7.35 5.44 -21.83
CA PRO A 134 -6.41 4.65 -22.63
C PRO A 134 -5.19 5.44 -23.10
N ASP A 135 -5.32 6.75 -23.25
CA ASP A 135 -4.24 7.62 -23.71
C ASP A 135 -3.15 7.86 -22.61
N VAL A 136 -3.38 7.42 -21.39
CA VAL A 136 -2.41 7.57 -20.29
C VAL A 136 -1.39 6.44 -20.26
N PHE A 137 -1.79 5.22 -20.63
CA PHE A 137 -1.00 4.00 -20.45
C PHE A 137 -0.24 3.61 -21.71
N ALA A 138 1.07 3.48 -21.60
CA ALA A 138 1.89 2.96 -22.70
C ALA A 138 1.64 1.44 -22.89
N ASP A 139 1.57 1.01 -24.14
CA ASP A 139 1.46 -0.41 -24.50
C ASP A 139 2.83 -1.09 -24.34
N LEU A 140 2.91 -2.08 -23.44
CA LEU A 140 4.14 -2.83 -23.18
C LEU A 140 4.25 -4.14 -23.95
N THR A 141 3.30 -4.46 -24.82
CA THR A 141 3.23 -5.74 -25.53
C THR A 141 4.53 -6.03 -26.29
N ASP A 142 5.10 -5.03 -26.95
CA ASP A 142 6.33 -5.13 -27.75
C ASP A 142 7.57 -4.58 -27.00
N SER A 143 7.50 -4.37 -25.69
CA SER A 143 8.59 -3.83 -24.85
C SER A 143 9.82 -4.74 -24.72
N GLY A 144 9.70 -6.01 -25.15
CA GLY A 144 10.71 -7.04 -24.96
C GLY A 144 10.69 -7.70 -23.58
N ILE A 145 9.68 -7.39 -22.74
CA ILE A 145 9.40 -8.09 -21.48
C ILE A 145 8.74 -9.43 -21.81
N ASP A 146 9.22 -10.51 -21.18
CA ASP A 146 8.61 -11.83 -21.31
C ASP A 146 7.51 -12.03 -20.26
N PHE A 147 6.28 -11.68 -20.61
CA PHE A 147 5.12 -11.83 -19.71
C PHE A 147 4.76 -13.30 -19.40
N SER A 148 5.30 -14.28 -20.12
CA SER A 148 5.13 -15.70 -19.79
C SER A 148 5.88 -16.12 -18.51
N GLN A 149 6.81 -15.29 -18.04
CA GLN A 149 7.53 -15.48 -16.78
C GLN A 149 6.73 -15.03 -15.54
N PHE A 150 5.46 -14.70 -15.70
CA PHE A 150 4.56 -14.32 -14.61
C PHE A 150 3.33 -15.23 -14.58
N GLY A 151 2.70 -15.34 -13.41
CA GLY A 151 1.44 -16.06 -13.29
C GLY A 151 0.34 -15.46 -14.19
N ALA A 152 -0.31 -16.27 -15.02
CA ALA A 152 -1.30 -15.80 -15.99
C ALA A 152 -2.45 -15.00 -15.34
N ALA A 153 -2.91 -15.40 -14.15
CA ALA A 153 -3.95 -14.68 -13.40
C ALA A 153 -3.49 -13.29 -12.97
N LYS A 154 -2.21 -13.14 -12.63
CA LYS A 154 -1.63 -11.84 -12.24
C LYS A 154 -1.47 -10.91 -13.47
N VAL A 155 -0.97 -11.42 -14.58
CA VAL A 155 -0.86 -10.67 -15.85
C VAL A 155 -2.23 -10.18 -16.32
N ALA A 156 -3.28 -10.98 -16.11
CA ALA A 156 -4.63 -10.66 -16.58
C ALA A 156 -5.18 -9.32 -16.04
N TYR A 157 -4.74 -8.86 -14.87
CA TYR A 157 -5.17 -7.55 -14.33
C TYR A 157 -4.77 -6.36 -15.22
N SER A 158 -3.63 -6.46 -15.91
CA SER A 158 -3.10 -5.39 -16.76
C SER A 158 -3.18 -5.67 -18.25
N VAL A 159 -3.90 -6.75 -18.65
CA VAL A 159 -4.18 -7.08 -20.06
C VAL A 159 -5.55 -6.58 -20.45
N ILE A 160 -5.60 -5.67 -21.42
CA ILE A 160 -6.83 -5.11 -21.97
C ILE A 160 -6.77 -5.25 -23.50
N ASP A 161 -7.81 -5.82 -24.10
CA ASP A 161 -7.90 -6.08 -25.55
C ASP A 161 -6.68 -6.84 -26.12
N GLY A 162 -6.11 -7.75 -25.33
CA GLY A 162 -4.96 -8.56 -25.70
C GLY A 162 -3.61 -7.86 -25.66
N LYS A 163 -3.55 -6.65 -25.10
CA LYS A 163 -2.33 -5.85 -24.91
C LYS A 163 -1.94 -5.76 -23.43
N ASN A 164 -0.63 -5.77 -23.15
CA ASN A 164 -0.11 -5.60 -21.81
C ASN A 164 0.18 -4.14 -21.52
N TYR A 165 -0.29 -3.63 -20.36
CA TYR A 165 -0.12 -2.26 -19.93
C TYR A 165 0.60 -2.12 -18.57
N GLY A 166 0.93 -3.26 -17.92
CA GLY A 166 1.59 -3.25 -16.62
C GLY A 166 2.56 -4.40 -16.45
N VAL A 167 3.65 -4.15 -15.75
CA VAL A 167 4.61 -5.17 -15.30
C VAL A 167 4.21 -5.61 -13.89
N PRO A 168 3.81 -6.87 -13.68
CA PRO A 168 3.47 -7.37 -12.35
C PRO A 168 4.60 -7.13 -11.34
N PHE A 169 4.24 -6.65 -10.13
CA PHE A 169 5.22 -6.39 -9.08
C PHE A 169 5.06 -7.36 -7.90
N ASP A 170 3.94 -7.31 -7.20
CA ASP A 170 3.72 -8.07 -5.97
C ASP A 170 2.40 -8.82 -5.94
N ASN A 171 2.31 -9.78 -5.01
CA ASN A 171 1.07 -10.45 -4.61
C ASN A 171 0.67 -10.01 -3.21
N GLY A 172 -0.64 -9.92 -2.97
CA GLY A 172 -1.21 -9.51 -1.70
C GLY A 172 -1.79 -10.66 -0.87
N ALA A 173 -1.14 -11.84 -0.85
CA ALA A 173 -1.63 -12.96 -0.03
C ALA A 173 -1.86 -12.53 1.42
N VAL A 174 -3.05 -12.82 1.96
CA VAL A 174 -3.42 -12.40 3.30
C VAL A 174 -2.73 -13.25 4.35
N VAL A 175 -2.20 -12.57 5.36
CA VAL A 175 -1.64 -13.16 6.57
C VAL A 175 -2.38 -12.64 7.81
N ALA A 176 -2.52 -13.49 8.81
CA ALA A 176 -2.82 -13.07 10.17
C ALA A 176 -1.51 -13.09 10.96
N ALA A 177 -1.06 -11.91 11.39
CA ALA A 177 0.17 -11.75 12.17
C ALA A 177 -0.19 -11.38 13.62
N TYR A 178 0.40 -12.08 14.58
CA TYR A 178 0.08 -11.89 16.00
C TYR A 178 1.34 -11.69 16.83
N ARG A 179 1.22 -10.90 17.89
CA ARG A 179 2.16 -10.79 19.00
C ARG A 179 2.05 -12.05 19.87
N THR A 180 2.98 -12.97 19.69
CA THR A 180 2.99 -14.26 20.42
C THR A 180 3.11 -14.07 21.92
N ASP A 181 3.86 -13.07 22.38
CA ASP A 181 4.00 -12.73 23.80
C ASP A 181 2.67 -12.23 24.41
N ILE A 182 1.85 -11.50 23.66
CA ILE A 182 0.51 -11.05 24.12
C ILE A 182 -0.46 -12.24 24.13
N LEU A 183 -0.40 -13.12 23.12
CA LEU A 183 -1.21 -14.34 23.10
C LEU A 183 -0.87 -15.25 24.28
N GLU A 184 0.41 -15.45 24.59
CA GLU A 184 0.88 -16.24 25.74
C GLU A 184 0.41 -15.66 27.08
N GLU A 185 0.40 -14.33 27.25
CA GLU A 185 -0.17 -13.68 28.42
C GLU A 185 -1.67 -14.01 28.58
N ALA A 186 -2.38 -14.14 27.47
CA ALA A 186 -3.78 -14.56 27.46
C ALA A 186 -3.95 -16.08 27.63
N GLY A 187 -2.88 -16.88 27.55
CA GLY A 187 -2.88 -18.33 27.69
C GLY A 187 -3.13 -19.06 26.37
N PHE A 188 -2.84 -18.42 25.25
CA PHE A 188 -2.92 -18.99 23.90
C PHE A 188 -1.53 -19.10 23.27
N THR A 189 -1.45 -19.94 22.25
CA THR A 189 -0.32 -20.05 21.32
C THR A 189 -0.75 -19.59 19.93
N LEU A 190 0.17 -19.44 19.00
CA LEU A 190 -0.13 -19.13 17.60
C LEU A 190 -0.99 -20.22 16.94
N ASP A 191 -0.77 -21.49 17.29
CA ASP A 191 -1.53 -22.63 16.77
C ASP A 191 -3.03 -22.57 17.11
N ASP A 192 -3.38 -21.95 18.25
CA ASP A 192 -4.78 -21.73 18.63
C ASP A 192 -5.52 -20.78 17.69
N PHE A 193 -4.80 -20.03 16.85
CA PHE A 193 -5.33 -19.10 15.85
C PHE A 193 -5.15 -19.58 14.41
N THR A 194 -4.67 -20.82 14.21
CA THR A 194 -4.48 -21.43 12.90
C THR A 194 -5.71 -22.25 12.51
N ASP A 195 -6.15 -22.15 11.25
CA ASP A 195 -7.29 -22.87 10.67
C ASP A 195 -8.60 -22.71 11.47
N ILE A 196 -8.82 -21.56 12.08
CA ILE A 196 -10.03 -21.27 12.86
C ILE A 196 -11.11 -20.55 12.03
N THR A 197 -12.32 -20.47 12.61
CA THR A 197 -13.42 -19.68 12.07
C THR A 197 -13.48 -18.28 12.70
N TRP A 198 -14.30 -17.37 12.12
CA TRP A 198 -14.50 -16.03 12.68
C TRP A 198 -15.24 -16.05 14.03
N SER A 199 -16.11 -17.03 14.27
CA SER A 199 -16.75 -17.20 15.59
C SER A 199 -15.73 -17.62 16.67
N GLU A 200 -14.83 -18.55 16.35
CA GLU A 200 -13.73 -18.93 17.24
C GLU A 200 -12.75 -17.76 17.47
N TYR A 201 -12.50 -16.96 16.43
CA TYR A 201 -11.69 -15.74 16.53
C TYR A 201 -12.31 -14.72 17.49
N LEU A 202 -13.63 -14.50 17.41
CA LEU A 202 -14.36 -13.61 18.30
C LEU A 202 -14.30 -14.10 19.75
N GLU A 203 -14.50 -15.41 19.98
CA GLU A 203 -14.43 -16.02 21.31
C GLU A 203 -13.03 -15.84 21.92
N LYS A 204 -12.00 -16.27 21.21
CA LYS A 204 -10.60 -16.17 21.66
C LYS A 204 -10.16 -14.72 21.84
N GLY A 205 -10.56 -13.83 20.92
CA GLY A 205 -10.27 -12.40 20.97
C GLY A 205 -10.88 -11.72 22.19
N SER A 206 -12.08 -12.13 22.58
CA SER A 206 -12.72 -11.64 23.80
C SER A 206 -11.93 -12.05 25.05
N VAL A 207 -11.35 -13.26 25.07
CA VAL A 207 -10.48 -13.71 26.17
C VAL A 207 -9.16 -12.94 26.19
N VAL A 208 -8.55 -12.69 25.01
CA VAL A 208 -7.34 -11.88 24.92
C VAL A 208 -7.61 -10.48 25.47
N LEU A 209 -8.69 -9.82 25.03
CA LEU A 209 -9.08 -8.51 25.50
C LEU A 209 -9.31 -8.48 27.02
N GLU A 210 -10.04 -9.47 27.57
CA GLU A 210 -10.31 -9.56 29.02
C GLU A 210 -9.01 -9.67 29.84
N LYS A 211 -8.06 -10.50 29.40
CA LYS A 211 -6.85 -10.80 30.16
C LYS A 211 -5.75 -9.74 30.01
N THR A 212 -5.59 -9.21 28.80
CA THR A 212 -4.47 -8.30 28.48
C THR A 212 -4.88 -6.84 28.35
N GLY A 213 -6.18 -6.56 28.22
CA GLY A 213 -6.71 -5.24 27.89
C GLY A 213 -6.46 -4.80 26.45
N LYS A 214 -5.97 -5.71 25.58
CA LYS A 214 -5.62 -5.40 24.20
C LYS A 214 -6.61 -6.07 23.23
N PRO A 215 -7.23 -5.31 22.29
CA PRO A 215 -7.95 -5.89 21.18
C PRO A 215 -7.04 -6.79 20.33
N LEU A 216 -7.63 -7.78 19.64
CA LEU A 216 -6.86 -8.57 18.69
C LEU A 216 -6.49 -7.79 17.42
N LEU A 217 -7.40 -6.90 16.97
CA LEU A 217 -7.35 -6.33 15.64
C LEU A 217 -7.69 -4.84 15.66
N SER A 218 -7.06 -4.07 14.78
CA SER A 218 -7.52 -2.74 14.40
C SER A 218 -7.79 -2.66 12.91
N MET A 219 -8.68 -1.79 12.48
CA MET A 219 -8.93 -1.44 11.08
C MET A 219 -9.18 0.05 10.95
N GLN A 220 -8.90 0.61 9.78
CA GLN A 220 -9.24 2.01 9.50
C GLN A 220 -10.75 2.13 9.27
N ALA A 221 -11.39 3.03 10.01
CA ALA A 221 -12.81 3.34 9.86
C ALA A 221 -13.11 3.89 8.45
N GLY A 222 -14.20 3.46 7.86
CA GLY A 222 -14.58 3.88 6.52
C GLY A 222 -13.80 3.18 5.40
N GLU A 223 -13.06 2.11 5.71
CA GLU A 223 -12.44 1.20 4.76
C GLU A 223 -13.11 -0.18 4.82
N SER A 224 -13.09 -0.91 3.73
CA SER A 224 -13.72 -2.23 3.62
C SER A 224 -12.75 -3.38 3.41
N ASP A 225 -11.46 -3.18 3.63
CA ASP A 225 -10.42 -4.17 3.34
C ASP A 225 -10.69 -5.53 3.98
N LEU A 226 -11.01 -5.57 5.28
CA LEU A 226 -11.32 -6.81 5.97
C LEU A 226 -12.57 -7.49 5.40
N ILE A 227 -13.59 -6.71 5.01
CA ILE A 227 -14.81 -7.22 4.37
C ILE A 227 -14.47 -7.85 3.02
N MET A 228 -13.68 -7.17 2.21
CA MET A 228 -13.27 -7.68 0.90
C MET A 228 -12.39 -8.93 1.03
N MET A 229 -11.51 -8.99 2.03
CA MET A 229 -10.72 -10.20 2.34
C MET A 229 -11.61 -11.37 2.74
N MET A 230 -12.58 -11.17 3.63
CA MET A 230 -13.54 -12.21 4.01
C MET A 230 -14.36 -12.69 2.80
N LEU A 231 -14.85 -11.78 1.97
CA LEU A 231 -15.61 -12.08 0.75
C LEU A 231 -14.75 -12.90 -0.24
N GLN A 232 -13.52 -12.49 -0.47
CA GLN A 232 -12.55 -13.21 -1.32
C GLN A 232 -12.27 -14.63 -0.79
N SER A 233 -12.14 -14.82 0.53
CA SER A 233 -11.85 -16.12 1.14
C SER A 233 -12.93 -17.17 0.88
N ALA A 234 -14.14 -16.73 0.55
CA ALA A 234 -15.27 -17.56 0.15
C ALA A 234 -15.44 -17.65 -1.39
N GLY A 235 -14.53 -17.08 -2.18
CA GLY A 235 -14.69 -17.00 -3.64
C GLY A 235 -15.89 -16.15 -4.08
N ALA A 236 -16.44 -15.33 -3.18
CA ALA A 236 -17.60 -14.50 -3.43
C ALA A 236 -17.22 -13.10 -3.92
N SER A 237 -18.19 -12.38 -4.48
CA SER A 237 -17.98 -11.05 -5.10
C SER A 237 -19.17 -10.13 -4.82
N CYS A 238 -18.94 -8.83 -5.01
CA CYS A 238 -19.99 -7.82 -5.10
C CYS A 238 -20.69 -7.81 -6.48
N PHE A 239 -20.23 -8.62 -7.41
CA PHE A 239 -20.74 -8.70 -8.78
C PHE A 239 -21.13 -10.12 -9.13
N ASP A 240 -22.12 -10.27 -10.02
CA ASP A 240 -22.48 -11.55 -10.63
C ASP A 240 -21.50 -11.97 -11.74
N GLU A 241 -21.77 -13.11 -12.36
CA GLU A 241 -20.94 -13.65 -13.45
C GLU A 241 -20.94 -12.74 -14.70
N GLU A 242 -21.97 -11.93 -14.89
CA GLU A 242 -22.09 -10.94 -15.95
C GLU A 242 -21.44 -9.58 -15.59
N GLY A 243 -20.85 -9.44 -14.40
CA GLY A 243 -20.22 -8.24 -13.89
C GLY A 243 -21.20 -7.15 -13.44
N LYS A 244 -22.48 -7.50 -13.18
CA LYS A 244 -23.47 -6.56 -12.62
C LYS A 244 -23.40 -6.56 -11.10
N PRO A 245 -23.74 -5.44 -10.44
CA PRO A 245 -23.78 -5.37 -8.98
C PRO A 245 -24.77 -6.41 -8.40
N ALA A 246 -24.31 -7.23 -7.46
CA ALA A 246 -25.04 -8.31 -6.81
C ALA A 246 -24.79 -8.32 -5.30
N MET A 247 -25.11 -7.21 -4.64
CA MET A 247 -24.90 -7.04 -3.20
C MET A 247 -26.16 -7.38 -2.40
N THR A 248 -27.31 -6.94 -2.86
CA THR A 248 -28.61 -7.21 -2.22
C THR A 248 -28.93 -8.70 -2.28
N GLY A 249 -29.28 -9.28 -1.13
CA GLY A 249 -29.59 -10.71 -1.02
C GLY A 249 -28.37 -11.63 -1.21
N ASN A 250 -27.15 -11.10 -1.18
CA ASN A 250 -25.91 -11.88 -1.18
C ASN A 250 -25.66 -12.41 0.26
N PRO A 251 -25.87 -13.71 0.52
CA PRO A 251 -25.81 -14.24 1.88
C PRO A 251 -24.39 -14.21 2.45
N VAL A 252 -23.36 -14.30 1.58
CA VAL A 252 -21.97 -14.23 2.01
C VAL A 252 -21.64 -12.81 2.46
N LEU A 253 -22.07 -11.80 1.72
CA LEU A 253 -21.82 -10.39 2.07
C LEU A 253 -22.58 -10.01 3.36
N VAL A 254 -23.79 -10.52 3.57
CA VAL A 254 -24.53 -10.35 4.83
C VAL A 254 -23.78 -10.98 6.01
N GLU A 255 -23.27 -12.20 5.86
CA GLU A 255 -22.45 -12.87 6.89
C GLU A 255 -21.20 -12.09 7.24
N VAL A 256 -20.49 -11.61 6.22
CA VAL A 256 -19.27 -10.79 6.38
C VAL A 256 -19.57 -9.49 7.14
N MET A 257 -20.65 -8.78 6.78
CA MET A 257 -21.05 -7.54 7.45
C MET A 257 -21.44 -7.78 8.92
N ASN A 258 -22.15 -8.88 9.21
CA ASN A 258 -22.47 -9.28 10.57
C ASN A 258 -21.19 -9.57 11.38
N THR A 259 -20.30 -10.38 10.83
CA THR A 259 -19.02 -10.75 11.46
C THR A 259 -18.22 -9.50 11.83
N TYR A 260 -18.05 -8.56 10.90
CA TYR A 260 -17.35 -7.31 11.17
C TYR A 260 -18.01 -6.51 12.30
N ALA A 261 -19.32 -6.31 12.23
CA ALA A 261 -20.07 -5.55 13.23
C ALA A 261 -20.00 -6.19 14.62
N GLU A 262 -20.03 -7.54 14.71
CA GLU A 262 -19.89 -8.27 15.98
C GLU A 262 -18.48 -8.13 16.57
N LEU A 263 -17.42 -8.17 15.76
CA LEU A 263 -16.02 -7.92 16.20
C LEU A 263 -15.86 -6.52 16.78
N VAL A 264 -16.41 -5.50 16.11
CA VAL A 264 -16.40 -4.12 16.62
C VAL A 264 -17.19 -3.98 17.91
N LYS A 265 -18.39 -4.52 17.95
CA LYS A 265 -19.28 -4.48 19.12
C LYS A 265 -18.67 -5.16 20.36
N ALA A 266 -17.93 -6.23 20.16
CA ALA A 266 -17.24 -6.95 21.23
C ALA A 266 -15.94 -6.24 21.66
N GLY A 267 -15.47 -5.25 20.93
CA GLY A 267 -14.18 -4.59 21.15
C GLY A 267 -12.98 -5.46 20.80
N VAL A 268 -13.17 -6.57 20.10
CA VAL A 268 -12.10 -7.43 19.58
C VAL A 268 -11.42 -6.76 18.39
N LEU A 269 -12.20 -6.02 17.59
CA LEU A 269 -11.71 -5.10 16.57
C LEU A 269 -11.98 -3.66 17.01
N VAL A 270 -10.94 -2.81 16.89
CA VAL A 270 -11.06 -1.36 17.12
C VAL A 270 -10.86 -0.61 15.82
N GLU A 271 -11.72 0.37 15.57
CA GLU A 271 -11.59 1.25 14.41
C GLU A 271 -10.73 2.47 14.75
N VAL A 272 -9.85 2.85 13.82
CA VAL A 272 -8.97 4.03 13.88
C VAL A 272 -9.22 4.94 12.68
N ASN A 273 -8.76 6.20 12.72
CA ASN A 273 -9.20 7.21 11.74
C ASN A 273 -8.26 7.37 10.53
N SER A 274 -7.08 6.77 10.56
CA SER A 274 -6.09 6.91 9.49
C SER A 274 -5.17 5.70 9.37
N TRP A 275 -4.50 5.61 8.24
CA TRP A 275 -3.45 4.62 8.02
C TRP A 275 -2.33 4.71 9.05
N ASP A 276 -1.86 5.92 9.38
CA ASP A 276 -0.81 6.13 10.38
C ASP A 276 -1.24 5.65 11.78
N GLU A 277 -2.51 5.89 12.15
CA GLU A 277 -3.05 5.35 13.40
C GLU A 277 -3.11 3.82 13.37
N TYR A 278 -3.53 3.22 12.24
CA TYR A 278 -3.57 1.77 12.06
C TYR A 278 -2.19 1.14 12.25
N ILE A 279 -1.16 1.62 11.57
CA ILE A 279 0.23 1.18 11.77
C ILE A 279 0.69 1.45 13.21
N GLY A 280 0.32 2.60 13.75
CA GLY A 280 0.63 3.00 15.12
C GLY A 280 0.06 2.04 16.18
N THR A 281 -1.07 1.36 15.92
CA THR A 281 -1.62 0.38 16.88
C THR A 281 -0.72 -0.83 17.06
N MET A 282 -0.11 -1.32 15.98
CA MET A 282 0.85 -2.43 16.01
C MET A 282 2.18 -1.99 16.61
N ALA A 283 2.69 -0.84 16.17
CA ALA A 283 3.98 -0.31 16.61
C ALA A 283 4.02 0.02 18.10
N ASN A 284 2.90 0.42 18.70
CA ASN A 284 2.80 0.85 20.11
C ASN A 284 2.09 -0.19 21.00
N ASP A 285 2.02 -1.45 20.59
CA ASP A 285 1.45 -2.54 21.38
C ASP A 285 -0.03 -2.31 21.79
N VAL A 286 -0.81 -1.57 20.98
CA VAL A 286 -2.22 -1.28 21.27
C VAL A 286 -3.09 -2.49 20.97
N VAL A 287 -2.76 -3.23 19.91
CA VAL A 287 -3.45 -4.46 19.49
C VAL A 287 -2.52 -5.66 19.56
N ALA A 288 -3.10 -6.87 19.63
CA ALA A 288 -2.35 -8.11 19.67
C ALA A 288 -1.99 -8.66 18.29
N GLY A 289 -2.54 -8.11 17.20
CA GLY A 289 -2.27 -8.58 15.85
C GLY A 289 -2.88 -7.74 14.76
N THR A 290 -2.74 -8.24 13.53
CA THR A 290 -3.33 -7.68 12.32
C THR A 290 -3.65 -8.79 11.33
N ILE A 291 -4.65 -8.56 10.48
CA ILE A 291 -4.97 -9.42 9.32
C ILE A 291 -4.95 -8.51 8.10
N ASN A 292 -3.99 -8.76 7.18
CA ASN A 292 -3.85 -7.93 5.99
C ASN A 292 -3.03 -8.66 4.92
N GLY A 293 -2.87 -8.07 3.72
CA GLY A 293 -1.93 -8.54 2.73
C GLY A 293 -0.50 -8.62 3.28
N CYS A 294 0.30 -9.56 2.78
CA CYS A 294 1.65 -9.83 3.30
C CYS A 294 2.60 -8.62 3.27
N TRP A 295 2.30 -7.60 2.48
CA TRP A 295 3.02 -6.33 2.46
C TRP A 295 2.99 -5.59 3.81
N ILE A 296 2.04 -5.91 4.72
CA ILE A 296 2.00 -5.33 6.08
C ILE A 296 3.22 -5.71 6.92
N LEU A 297 3.92 -6.78 6.55
CA LEU A 297 5.09 -7.27 7.27
C LEU A 297 6.22 -6.24 7.30
N ALA A 298 6.37 -5.44 6.25
CA ALA A 298 7.33 -4.33 6.21
C ALA A 298 7.08 -3.33 7.35
N SER A 299 5.82 -2.93 7.54
CA SER A 299 5.42 -2.03 8.63
C SER A 299 5.64 -2.66 10.01
N ILE A 300 5.34 -3.95 10.18
CA ILE A 300 5.60 -4.69 11.43
C ILE A 300 7.11 -4.72 11.73
N GLN A 301 7.93 -5.03 10.75
CA GLN A 301 9.39 -5.12 10.89
C GLN A 301 10.08 -3.77 11.13
N SER A 302 9.39 -2.66 10.89
CA SER A 302 9.91 -1.32 11.16
C SER A 302 10.12 -1.02 12.66
N VAL A 303 9.68 -1.91 13.57
CA VAL A 303 9.80 -1.78 15.02
C VAL A 303 10.78 -2.82 15.59
N PRO A 304 12.10 -2.53 15.64
CA PRO A 304 13.12 -3.51 16.01
C PRO A 304 12.93 -4.16 17.39
N ASP A 305 12.36 -3.42 18.36
CA ASP A 305 12.13 -3.90 19.73
C ASP A 305 11.05 -5.00 19.82
N GLN A 306 10.32 -5.24 18.73
CA GLN A 306 9.33 -6.30 18.59
C GLN A 306 9.89 -7.56 17.90
N SER A 307 11.17 -7.56 17.52
CA SER A 307 11.82 -8.73 16.90
C SER A 307 11.70 -9.98 17.79
N GLY A 308 11.34 -11.11 17.17
CA GLY A 308 11.12 -12.39 17.84
C GLY A 308 9.79 -12.51 18.59
N LYS A 309 8.92 -11.48 18.53
CA LYS A 309 7.63 -11.46 19.23
C LYS A 309 6.42 -11.64 18.31
N TRP A 310 6.63 -11.75 17.02
CA TRP A 310 5.56 -11.93 16.04
C TRP A 310 5.57 -13.34 15.46
N GLY A 311 4.38 -13.87 15.21
CA GLY A 311 4.18 -15.10 14.46
C GLY A 311 3.11 -14.92 13.41
N ILE A 312 3.14 -15.72 12.35
CA ILE A 312 2.24 -15.62 11.20
C ILE A 312 1.45 -16.92 11.03
N THR A 313 0.16 -16.77 10.81
CA THR A 313 -0.75 -17.85 10.42
C THR A 313 -1.73 -17.35 9.35
N ASN A 314 -2.68 -18.21 8.94
CA ASN A 314 -3.74 -17.86 8.01
C ASN A 314 -4.87 -17.08 8.70
N MET A 315 -5.72 -16.42 7.90
CA MET A 315 -6.90 -15.71 8.41
C MET A 315 -8.03 -16.68 8.81
N PRO A 316 -8.98 -16.27 9.67
CA PRO A 316 -10.14 -17.08 9.98
C PRO A 316 -11.07 -17.28 8.76
N ALA A 317 -11.71 -18.45 8.66
CA ALA A 317 -12.72 -18.75 7.65
C ALA A 317 -14.13 -18.33 8.10
N LEU A 318 -15.04 -18.05 7.16
CA LEU A 318 -16.45 -17.81 7.46
C LEU A 318 -17.13 -19.09 7.93
N ASP A 319 -17.94 -19.01 9.00
CA ASP A 319 -18.55 -20.19 9.66
C ASP A 319 -19.63 -20.86 8.83
N ASN A 320 -20.53 -20.09 8.24
CA ASN A 320 -21.78 -20.60 7.64
C ASN A 320 -21.75 -20.54 6.11
N VAL A 321 -20.58 -20.44 5.51
CA VAL A 321 -20.40 -20.31 4.06
C VAL A 321 -19.73 -21.55 3.49
N GLU A 322 -20.43 -22.28 2.64
CA GLU A 322 -19.89 -23.46 1.96
C GLU A 322 -18.72 -23.06 1.04
N GLY A 323 -17.60 -23.74 1.18
CA GLY A 323 -16.40 -23.47 0.38
C GLY A 323 -15.53 -22.31 0.88
N ALA A 324 -15.91 -21.63 1.97
CA ALA A 324 -15.05 -20.64 2.59
C ALA A 324 -13.74 -21.27 3.07
N THR A 325 -12.65 -20.52 2.88
CA THR A 325 -11.30 -20.96 3.21
C THR A 325 -10.62 -19.99 4.18
N ASN A 326 -9.48 -20.40 4.73
CA ASN A 326 -8.62 -19.54 5.55
C ASN A 326 -7.64 -18.69 4.71
N TYR A 327 -7.89 -18.55 3.42
CA TYR A 327 -6.96 -17.91 2.49
C TYR A 327 -7.64 -16.81 1.68
N SER A 328 -6.94 -15.69 1.54
CA SER A 328 -7.45 -14.54 0.81
C SER A 328 -6.31 -13.75 0.18
N ASN A 329 -6.67 -12.70 -0.58
CA ASN A 329 -5.77 -11.73 -1.15
C ASN A 329 -6.25 -10.32 -0.82
N ASN A 330 -5.33 -9.42 -0.47
CA ASN A 330 -5.59 -8.00 -0.37
C ASN A 330 -4.49 -7.21 -1.07
N GLY A 331 -4.82 -6.58 -2.19
CA GLY A 331 -3.87 -5.82 -3.00
C GLY A 331 -3.19 -6.67 -4.07
N GLY A 332 -1.95 -6.36 -4.30
CA GLY A 332 -1.19 -6.68 -5.48
C GLY A 332 -1.18 -5.48 -6.42
N SER A 333 -0.04 -5.24 -7.06
CA SER A 333 0.15 -4.09 -7.91
C SER A 333 1.05 -4.40 -9.10
N SER A 334 1.00 -3.51 -10.09
CA SER A 334 1.79 -3.60 -11.31
C SER A 334 2.34 -2.22 -11.69
N TRP A 335 3.55 -2.16 -12.23
CA TRP A 335 4.18 -0.94 -12.72
C TRP A 335 3.65 -0.59 -14.10
N ALA A 336 3.07 0.58 -14.26
CA ALA A 336 2.62 1.12 -15.53
C ALA A 336 3.56 2.24 -16.00
N VAL A 337 3.77 2.33 -17.33
CA VAL A 337 4.50 3.42 -17.96
C VAL A 337 3.48 4.39 -18.57
N THR A 338 3.70 5.69 -18.41
CA THR A 338 2.82 6.69 -19.01
C THR A 338 3.18 6.96 -20.46
N THR A 339 2.21 7.32 -21.28
CA THR A 339 2.49 7.81 -22.65
C THR A 339 3.23 9.15 -22.67
N ASN A 340 3.25 9.85 -21.52
CA ASN A 340 4.01 11.08 -21.30
C ASN A 340 5.51 10.83 -21.03
N CYS A 341 5.93 9.58 -20.82
CA CYS A 341 7.31 9.23 -20.59
C CYS A 341 8.20 9.72 -21.74
N ALA A 342 9.18 10.54 -21.40
CA ALA A 342 10.08 11.15 -22.42
C ALA A 342 11.00 10.11 -23.08
N ASN A 343 11.34 9.04 -22.35
CA ASN A 343 12.18 7.94 -22.84
C ASN A 343 11.54 6.57 -22.49
N PRO A 344 10.48 6.15 -23.21
CA PRO A 344 9.81 4.90 -22.93
C PRO A 344 10.74 3.67 -23.10
N ASP A 345 11.70 3.70 -24.01
CA ASP A 345 12.66 2.61 -24.19
C ASP A 345 13.52 2.40 -22.93
N LEU A 346 13.92 3.47 -22.26
CA LEU A 346 14.63 3.40 -20.99
C LEU A 346 13.74 2.83 -19.88
N ALA A 347 12.47 3.25 -19.82
CA ALA A 347 11.53 2.74 -18.83
C ALA A 347 11.25 1.24 -19.02
N PHE A 348 11.11 0.80 -20.27
CA PHE A 348 10.92 -0.63 -20.61
C PHE A 348 12.17 -1.45 -20.29
N ASP A 349 13.34 -0.95 -20.64
CA ASP A 349 14.61 -1.64 -20.36
C ASP A 349 14.87 -1.73 -18.85
N PHE A 350 14.61 -0.66 -18.10
CA PHE A 350 14.70 -0.65 -16.65
C PHE A 350 13.78 -1.70 -16.03
N LEU A 351 12.48 -1.69 -16.33
CA LEU A 351 11.51 -2.64 -15.79
C LEU A 351 11.82 -4.09 -16.20
N LYS A 352 12.28 -4.30 -17.44
CA LYS A 352 12.67 -5.59 -17.97
C LYS A 352 13.86 -6.20 -17.23
N ASN A 353 14.89 -5.40 -16.94
CA ASN A 353 16.12 -5.89 -16.29
C ASN A 353 16.03 -5.89 -14.75
N THR A 354 14.93 -5.39 -14.20
CA THR A 354 14.67 -5.38 -12.76
C THR A 354 13.48 -6.26 -12.40
N PHE A 355 12.26 -5.73 -12.32
CA PHE A 355 11.06 -6.45 -11.89
C PHE A 355 10.66 -7.63 -12.79
N ALA A 356 11.04 -7.58 -14.07
CA ALA A 356 10.72 -8.64 -15.04
C ALA A 356 11.93 -9.50 -15.45
N GLY A 357 13.06 -9.42 -14.72
CA GLY A 357 14.26 -10.14 -15.13
C GLY A 357 15.29 -10.42 -14.03
N SER A 358 15.17 -9.79 -12.87
CA SER A 358 16.16 -9.93 -11.82
C SER A 358 15.64 -10.78 -10.64
N VAL A 359 16.22 -11.96 -10.48
CA VAL A 359 16.03 -12.79 -9.28
C VAL A 359 16.67 -12.10 -8.08
N GLU A 360 17.87 -11.52 -8.25
CA GLU A 360 18.61 -10.78 -7.21
C GLU A 360 17.78 -9.65 -6.60
N LEU A 361 16.98 -8.93 -7.40
CA LEU A 361 16.10 -7.90 -6.88
C LEU A 361 15.12 -8.47 -5.84
N TYR A 362 14.42 -9.53 -6.18
CA TYR A 362 13.44 -10.12 -5.29
C TYR A 362 14.07 -10.79 -4.07
N GLU A 363 15.25 -11.40 -4.20
CA GLU A 363 16.03 -11.91 -3.06
C GLU A 363 16.44 -10.79 -2.11
N THR A 364 16.77 -9.61 -2.65
CA THR A 364 17.15 -8.43 -1.86
C THR A 364 15.95 -7.81 -1.13
N ILE A 365 14.81 -7.66 -1.81
CA ILE A 365 13.66 -6.94 -1.23
C ILE A 365 12.78 -7.81 -0.34
N LEU A 366 12.69 -9.12 -0.59
CA LEU A 366 11.78 -10.02 0.14
C LEU A 366 11.96 -9.96 1.65
N PRO A 367 13.17 -10.10 2.23
CA PRO A 367 13.34 -10.14 3.68
C PRO A 367 12.94 -8.83 4.37
N SER A 368 13.10 -7.69 3.69
CA SER A 368 12.86 -6.37 4.28
C SER A 368 11.45 -5.84 4.02
N SER A 369 10.93 -6.07 2.81
CA SER A 369 9.62 -5.53 2.41
C SER A 369 8.50 -6.56 2.41
N GLY A 370 8.81 -7.86 2.41
CA GLY A 370 7.80 -8.91 2.25
C GLY A 370 7.18 -8.97 0.85
N ALA A 371 7.81 -8.34 -0.15
CA ALA A 371 7.33 -8.32 -1.53
C ALA A 371 7.47 -9.71 -2.17
N LEU A 372 6.39 -10.48 -2.18
CA LEU A 372 6.35 -11.78 -2.86
C LEU A 372 6.48 -11.59 -4.37
N ALA A 373 7.48 -12.26 -4.95
CA ALA A 373 7.71 -12.19 -6.39
C ALA A 373 6.52 -12.66 -7.20
N THR A 374 6.14 -11.88 -8.18
CA THR A 374 5.25 -12.27 -9.27
C THR A 374 6.03 -12.85 -10.46
N TYR A 375 7.32 -12.51 -10.54
CA TYR A 375 8.28 -13.08 -11.48
C TYR A 375 8.62 -14.50 -11.06
N LEU A 376 8.13 -15.50 -11.79
CA LEU A 376 8.18 -16.93 -11.42
C LEU A 376 9.59 -17.43 -11.10
N PRO A 377 10.66 -17.08 -11.87
CA PRO A 377 12.00 -17.55 -11.54
C PRO A 377 12.49 -17.07 -10.17
N ALA A 378 12.07 -15.89 -9.71
CA ALA A 378 12.44 -15.40 -8.39
C ALA A 378 11.70 -16.12 -7.26
N GLY A 379 10.46 -16.56 -7.51
CA GLY A 379 9.67 -17.34 -6.56
C GLY A 379 10.25 -18.74 -6.27
N GLU A 380 11.19 -19.23 -7.08
CA GLU A 380 11.91 -20.49 -6.88
C GLU A 380 13.19 -20.36 -6.02
N SER A 381 13.53 -19.12 -5.58
CA SER A 381 14.75 -18.87 -4.81
C SER A 381 14.71 -19.51 -3.42
N GLU A 382 15.88 -19.97 -2.95
CA GLU A 382 16.06 -20.55 -1.62
C GLU A 382 15.74 -19.53 -0.49
N VAL A 383 15.75 -18.21 -0.75
CA VAL A 383 15.44 -17.16 0.23
C VAL A 383 14.04 -17.32 0.84
N TYR A 384 13.09 -17.93 0.10
CA TYR A 384 11.75 -18.19 0.61
C TYR A 384 11.72 -19.22 1.74
N ALA A 385 12.70 -20.11 1.82
CA ALA A 385 12.81 -21.12 2.87
C ALA A 385 13.67 -20.64 4.05
N GLU A 386 14.25 -19.44 3.98
CA GLU A 386 15.12 -18.92 5.05
C GLU A 386 14.32 -18.52 6.30
N PRO A 387 14.79 -18.94 7.50
CA PRO A 387 14.20 -18.49 8.76
C PRO A 387 14.28 -16.98 8.93
N GLN A 388 13.18 -16.36 9.33
CA GLN A 388 13.11 -14.93 9.59
C GLN A 388 13.21 -14.65 11.09
N GLU A 389 14.32 -14.07 11.55
CA GLU A 389 14.59 -13.83 12.98
C GLU A 389 13.49 -12.98 13.63
N PHE A 390 13.00 -11.97 12.92
CA PHE A 390 11.92 -11.08 13.41
C PHE A 390 10.65 -11.86 13.78
N PHE A 391 10.38 -12.97 13.09
CA PHE A 391 9.22 -13.84 13.28
C PHE A 391 9.60 -15.14 14.02
N GLY A 392 10.50 -15.04 14.98
CA GLY A 392 10.88 -16.18 15.85
C GLY A 392 11.65 -17.30 15.16
N GLY A 393 12.22 -17.05 13.97
CA GLY A 393 12.95 -18.05 13.19
C GLY A 393 12.06 -18.92 12.29
N ASP A 394 10.79 -18.55 12.09
CA ASP A 394 9.90 -19.25 11.15
C ASP A 394 10.23 -18.87 9.68
N ALA A 395 10.12 -19.84 8.77
CA ALA A 395 10.24 -19.62 7.31
C ALA A 395 8.94 -19.04 6.74
N ILE A 396 8.60 -17.83 7.15
CA ILE A 396 7.29 -17.21 6.87
C ILE A 396 6.99 -17.05 5.39
N PHE A 397 8.00 -16.77 4.55
CA PHE A 397 7.77 -16.53 3.12
C PHE A 397 7.36 -17.80 2.38
N ALA A 398 7.91 -18.97 2.75
CA ALA A 398 7.45 -20.24 2.23
C ALA A 398 5.98 -20.51 2.60
N LYS A 399 5.60 -20.21 3.84
CA LYS A 399 4.22 -20.31 4.34
C LYS A 399 3.27 -19.38 3.58
N ILE A 400 3.67 -18.12 3.38
CA ILE A 400 2.84 -17.13 2.67
C ILE A 400 2.67 -17.51 1.19
N THR A 401 3.72 -18.04 0.55
CA THR A 401 3.64 -18.56 -0.81
C THR A 401 2.66 -19.73 -0.92
N GLU A 402 2.65 -20.63 0.07
CA GLU A 402 1.65 -21.69 0.16
C GLU A 402 0.23 -21.12 0.30
N TYR A 403 0.03 -20.08 1.13
CA TYR A 403 -1.26 -19.41 1.29
C TYR A 403 -1.74 -18.78 -0.03
N ALA A 404 -0.86 -18.08 -0.74
CA ALA A 404 -1.15 -17.50 -2.04
C ALA A 404 -1.69 -18.52 -3.05
N GLY A 405 -1.13 -19.74 -3.02
CA GLY A 405 -1.57 -20.85 -3.89
C GLY A 405 -2.95 -21.43 -3.55
N LYS A 406 -3.51 -21.09 -2.37
CA LYS A 406 -4.80 -21.59 -1.87
C LYS A 406 -5.93 -20.56 -1.94
N VAL A 407 -5.63 -19.31 -2.35
CA VAL A 407 -6.64 -18.24 -2.44
C VAL A 407 -7.70 -18.62 -3.47
N PRO A 408 -9.00 -18.59 -3.10
CA PRO A 408 -10.08 -18.84 -4.06
C PRO A 408 -10.12 -17.78 -5.16
N SER A 409 -10.39 -18.20 -6.39
CA SER A 409 -10.68 -17.27 -7.46
C SER A 409 -12.05 -16.62 -7.25
N ASN A 410 -12.13 -15.31 -7.47
CA ASN A 410 -13.41 -14.59 -7.49
C ASN A 410 -13.46 -13.58 -8.65
N ASN A 411 -14.67 -13.12 -8.99
CA ASN A 411 -14.87 -12.05 -9.95
C ASN A 411 -14.86 -10.69 -9.24
N THR A 412 -13.72 -10.00 -9.23
CA THR A 412 -13.62 -8.68 -8.60
C THR A 412 -14.34 -7.58 -9.39
N GLY A 413 -14.51 -7.76 -10.71
CA GLY A 413 -15.17 -6.79 -11.58
C GLY A 413 -14.36 -5.53 -11.87
N VAL A 414 -14.71 -4.84 -12.97
CA VAL A 414 -14.04 -3.60 -13.39
C VAL A 414 -14.28 -2.45 -12.39
N TYR A 415 -15.44 -2.46 -11.73
CA TYR A 415 -15.85 -1.45 -10.75
C TYR A 415 -15.55 -1.86 -9.30
N TYR A 416 -14.48 -2.63 -9.09
CA TYR A 416 -14.08 -3.13 -7.76
C TYR A 416 -13.94 -2.01 -6.72
N TYR A 417 -13.29 -0.89 -7.08
CA TYR A 417 -13.05 0.20 -6.12
C TYR A 417 -14.33 0.95 -5.76
N GLU A 418 -15.24 1.14 -6.72
CA GLU A 418 -16.55 1.73 -6.42
C GLU A 418 -17.37 0.80 -5.51
N ALA A 419 -17.28 -0.51 -5.72
CA ALA A 419 -17.93 -1.48 -4.85
C ALA A 419 -17.32 -1.45 -3.45
N ARG A 420 -15.98 -1.44 -3.35
CA ARG A 420 -15.24 -1.31 -2.10
C ARG A 420 -15.66 -0.05 -1.32
N ASP A 421 -15.71 1.10 -1.99
CA ASP A 421 -16.08 2.37 -1.38
C ASP A 421 -17.55 2.37 -0.92
N ALA A 422 -18.47 1.81 -1.72
CA ALA A 422 -19.87 1.70 -1.36
C ALA A 422 -20.08 0.74 -0.16
N VAL A 423 -19.35 -0.37 -0.12
CA VAL A 423 -19.34 -1.32 1.03
C VAL A 423 -18.75 -0.66 2.27
N ALA A 424 -17.73 0.19 2.13
CA ALA A 424 -17.13 0.95 3.25
C ALA A 424 -18.15 1.90 3.90
N VAL A 425 -18.95 2.58 3.10
CA VAL A 425 -20.07 3.40 3.62
C VAL A 425 -21.13 2.52 4.28
N ALA A 426 -21.49 1.41 3.66
CA ALA A 426 -22.50 0.48 4.19
C ALA A 426 -22.08 -0.08 5.55
N ILE A 427 -20.83 -0.57 5.70
CA ILE A 427 -20.37 -1.12 6.98
C ILE A 427 -20.29 -0.06 8.10
N THR A 428 -19.89 1.15 7.77
CA THR A 428 -19.89 2.26 8.72
C THR A 428 -21.30 2.50 9.29
N ASN A 429 -22.32 2.49 8.44
CA ASN A 429 -23.71 2.65 8.85
C ASN A 429 -24.21 1.43 9.64
N VAL A 430 -23.83 0.21 9.26
CA VAL A 430 -24.19 -1.03 9.98
C VAL A 430 -23.60 -1.03 11.39
N VAL A 431 -22.34 -0.67 11.55
CA VAL A 431 -21.70 -0.51 12.87
C VAL A 431 -22.43 0.55 13.71
N ALA A 432 -22.95 1.60 13.09
CA ALA A 432 -23.77 2.62 13.73
C ALA A 432 -25.23 2.15 14.04
N GLY A 433 -25.63 0.95 13.57
CA GLY A 433 -26.92 0.33 13.87
C GLY A 433 -27.94 0.33 12.74
N SER A 434 -27.56 0.63 11.50
CA SER A 434 -28.41 0.50 10.32
C SER A 434 -28.67 -0.96 9.97
N ASP A 435 -29.76 -1.22 9.23
CA ASP A 435 -30.10 -2.53 8.72
C ASP A 435 -29.20 -2.91 7.53
N ILE A 436 -28.59 -4.10 7.57
CA ILE A 436 -27.62 -4.57 6.58
C ILE A 436 -28.19 -4.61 5.17
N GLU A 437 -29.37 -5.20 4.98
CA GLU A 437 -29.97 -5.34 3.65
C GLU A 437 -30.30 -3.96 3.04
N THR A 438 -30.72 -3.01 3.87
CA THR A 438 -30.97 -1.63 3.44
C THR A 438 -29.68 -0.94 2.97
N GLU A 439 -28.59 -1.13 3.70
CA GLU A 439 -27.29 -0.54 3.35
C GLU A 439 -26.69 -1.22 2.10
N LEU A 440 -26.83 -2.55 1.97
CA LEU A 440 -26.39 -3.27 0.77
C LEU A 440 -27.22 -2.90 -0.47
N GLN A 441 -28.52 -2.62 -0.33
CA GLN A 441 -29.33 -2.08 -1.43
C GLN A 441 -28.81 -0.70 -1.86
N THR A 442 -28.50 0.18 -0.90
CA THR A 442 -27.96 1.51 -1.19
C THR A 442 -26.61 1.43 -1.88
N ALA A 443 -25.74 0.52 -1.42
CA ALA A 443 -24.45 0.28 -2.04
C ALA A 443 -24.61 -0.23 -3.49
N GLN A 444 -25.48 -1.22 -3.71
CA GLN A 444 -25.78 -1.76 -5.03
C GLN A 444 -26.32 -0.67 -6.00
N ASP A 445 -27.27 0.16 -5.56
CA ASP A 445 -27.82 1.24 -6.37
C ASP A 445 -26.74 2.28 -6.72
N THR A 446 -25.82 2.56 -5.78
CA THR A 446 -24.67 3.47 -6.01
C THR A 446 -23.75 2.95 -7.11
N ILE A 447 -23.44 1.65 -7.09
CA ILE A 447 -22.59 1.04 -8.12
C ILE A 447 -23.31 0.95 -9.46
N ALA A 448 -24.59 0.55 -9.47
CA ALA A 448 -25.40 0.52 -10.68
C ALA A 448 -25.42 1.90 -11.37
N PHE A 449 -25.59 2.96 -10.58
CA PHE A 449 -25.52 4.33 -11.09
C PHE A 449 -24.14 4.69 -11.66
N ALA A 450 -23.05 4.31 -10.98
CA ALA A 450 -21.68 4.53 -11.46
C ALA A 450 -21.41 3.79 -12.78
N MET A 451 -22.04 2.63 -12.98
CA MET A 451 -21.98 1.83 -14.21
C MET A 451 -22.91 2.36 -15.32
N GLY A 452 -23.74 3.37 -15.05
CA GLY A 452 -24.70 3.92 -16.01
C GLY A 452 -25.93 3.03 -16.24
N MET A 453 -26.30 2.21 -15.26
CA MET A 453 -27.44 1.27 -15.30
C MET A 453 -28.71 1.91 -14.75
#